data_a1d7819277981d2cf35ba79e230d5148
#
_entry.id   a1d7819277981d2cf35ba79e230d5148
#
_cell.length_a   1.000
_cell.length_b   1.000
_cell.length_c   1.000
_cell.angle_alpha   90.00
_cell.angle_beta   90.00
_cell.angle_gamma   90.00
#
_symmetry.space_group_name_H-M   'P 1'
#
loop_
_entity.id
_entity.type
_entity.pdbx_description
1 polymer ?
#
loop_
_entity_poly.entity_id
_entity_poly.type
_entity_poly.pdbx_seq_one_letter_code
_entity_poly.pdbx_strand_id
1 'polypeptide(L)'
;MASTIPKVTGKLRERTLEFANDSSQMIDRIYAVLVASEESYARLTPAVQQDVLGSIKLSAKLWFDSILTGAPPPPDEMEVFSSSGRRRVHQGVPLSSLLRAFRLGSLELWRDYLDVASADTDLRDEMLFVVSPYLLDHFDVVAQAVAQDYLDEQYQRTRWRDALRYELCSIVFGFPDDASGFRKTAEALGLDSTAPRVAIAIDLELQGVMPSNLEGELDRLALAIANHLKTTNDELVRFMHRGRLVVWTPCARGESILDCDLRMTKSVASLVMAVPALKAVGVGLMNQGASGWSASVEEAFKALDSGLRIDKTMRTRHYSDIAVDESVRRTDNVLRYLDSMVQRLLHEPELLLTLQVYFEQMQKRKVTAGVLGIHPNTLNYRLERIETLLGAKLDEPAWIAKLHTALKLRQVSVFDGERNADAAGTT
;
A
#
# COMPACT_ATOMS: atom_id res chain seq x y z
N MET A 1 -38.90 -15.42 -10.41
CA MET A 1 -40.05 -16.28 -10.03
C MET A 1 -39.46 -17.37 -9.16
N ALA A 2 -39.92 -17.55 -7.92
CA ALA A 2 -39.47 -18.68 -7.11
C ALA A 2 -39.98 -19.97 -7.81
N SER A 3 -39.08 -20.80 -8.26
CA SER A 3 -39.38 -22.09 -8.86
C SER A 3 -40.11 -22.92 -7.80
N THR A 4 -41.26 -23.50 -8.17
CA THR A 4 -41.99 -24.37 -7.24
C THR A 4 -41.13 -25.60 -6.97
N ILE A 5 -40.76 -25.83 -5.69
CA ILE A 5 -39.92 -26.95 -5.33
C ILE A 5 -40.65 -28.25 -5.64
N PRO A 6 -40.09 -29.12 -6.49
CA PRO A 6 -40.76 -30.37 -6.85
C PRO A 6 -40.64 -31.33 -5.67
N LYS A 7 -41.72 -32.07 -5.44
CA LYS A 7 -41.73 -33.21 -4.52
C LYS A 7 -41.67 -34.49 -5.33
N VAL A 8 -40.53 -35.16 -5.24
CA VAL A 8 -40.36 -36.44 -5.92
C VAL A 8 -41.23 -37.55 -5.31
N THR A 9 -41.78 -38.41 -6.16
CA THR A 9 -42.70 -39.49 -5.75
C THR A 9 -42.26 -40.84 -6.35
N GLY A 10 -42.90 -41.92 -5.97
CA GLY A 10 -42.68 -43.26 -6.54
C GLY A 10 -41.22 -43.72 -6.55
N LYS A 11 -40.81 -44.31 -7.64
CA LYS A 11 -39.45 -44.86 -7.82
C LYS A 11 -38.34 -43.77 -7.66
N LEU A 12 -38.59 -42.56 -8.15
CA LEU A 12 -37.60 -41.50 -8.04
C LEU A 12 -37.35 -41.10 -6.59
N ARG A 13 -38.40 -41.06 -5.77
CA ARG A 13 -38.27 -40.82 -4.34
C ARG A 13 -37.46 -41.91 -3.64
N GLU A 14 -37.69 -43.21 -3.99
CA GLU A 14 -36.90 -44.31 -3.44
C GLU A 14 -35.44 -44.21 -3.78
N ARG A 15 -35.08 -43.90 -5.02
CA ARG A 15 -33.70 -43.70 -5.46
C ARG A 15 -33.07 -42.48 -4.81
N THR A 16 -33.80 -41.36 -4.66
CA THR A 16 -33.31 -40.17 -3.97
C THR A 16 -33.03 -40.44 -2.49
N LEU A 17 -33.87 -41.27 -1.83
CA LEU A 17 -33.64 -41.71 -0.45
C LEU A 17 -32.39 -42.62 -0.32
N GLU A 18 -32.16 -43.51 -1.28
CA GLU A 18 -30.94 -44.33 -1.33
C GLU A 18 -29.69 -43.43 -1.37
N PHE A 19 -29.65 -42.41 -2.24
CA PHE A 19 -28.56 -41.43 -2.33
C PHE A 19 -28.42 -40.60 -1.05
N ALA A 20 -29.53 -40.18 -0.45
CA ALA A 20 -29.52 -39.42 0.80
C ALA A 20 -28.93 -40.23 1.96
N ASN A 21 -29.24 -41.53 2.02
CA ASN A 21 -28.77 -42.43 3.08
C ASN A 21 -27.30 -42.83 2.91
N ASP A 22 -26.80 -42.95 1.68
CA ASP A 22 -25.39 -43.27 1.40
C ASP A 22 -24.76 -42.27 0.42
N SER A 23 -24.59 -41.06 0.86
CA SER A 23 -23.99 -39.99 0.09
C SER A 23 -22.44 -39.88 0.26
N SER A 24 -21.83 -40.77 1.03
CA SER A 24 -20.41 -40.69 1.36
C SER A 24 -19.49 -40.76 0.16
N GLN A 25 -19.73 -41.72 -0.76
CA GLN A 25 -18.96 -41.89 -1.98
C GLN A 25 -19.07 -40.65 -2.90
N MET A 26 -20.27 -40.09 -3.04
CA MET A 26 -20.50 -38.85 -3.79
C MET A 26 -19.74 -37.68 -3.20
N ILE A 27 -19.81 -37.51 -1.89
CA ILE A 27 -19.08 -36.42 -1.18
C ILE A 27 -17.57 -36.53 -1.36
N ASP A 28 -17.02 -37.75 -1.26
CA ASP A 28 -15.60 -38.01 -1.45
C ASP A 28 -15.18 -37.72 -2.91
N ARG A 29 -15.99 -38.07 -3.90
CA ARG A 29 -15.75 -37.74 -5.33
C ARG A 29 -15.78 -36.21 -5.53
N ILE A 30 -16.78 -35.51 -5.01
CA ILE A 30 -16.88 -34.06 -5.12
C ILE A 30 -15.63 -33.42 -4.55
N TYR A 31 -15.18 -33.83 -3.35
CA TYR A 31 -13.99 -33.33 -2.73
C TYR A 31 -12.72 -33.62 -3.54
N ALA A 32 -12.56 -34.83 -4.05
CA ALA A 32 -11.43 -35.23 -4.87
C ALA A 32 -11.35 -34.41 -6.18
N VAL A 33 -12.48 -34.21 -6.87
CA VAL A 33 -12.57 -33.38 -8.07
C VAL A 33 -12.22 -31.91 -7.76
N LEU A 34 -12.69 -31.40 -6.63
CA LEU A 34 -12.41 -30.02 -6.20
C LEU A 34 -10.91 -29.82 -5.96
N VAL A 35 -10.26 -30.70 -5.19
CA VAL A 35 -8.84 -30.64 -4.88
C VAL A 35 -7.99 -30.80 -6.16
N ALA A 36 -8.39 -31.66 -7.09
CA ALA A 36 -7.69 -31.86 -8.34
C ALA A 36 -7.82 -30.67 -9.32
N SER A 37 -8.93 -29.91 -9.23
CA SER A 37 -9.24 -28.82 -10.17
C SER A 37 -8.87 -27.43 -9.66
N GLU A 38 -8.66 -27.26 -8.35
CA GLU A 38 -8.46 -25.96 -7.70
C GLU A 38 -7.28 -25.99 -6.73
N GLU A 39 -6.19 -25.32 -7.10
CA GLU A 39 -4.96 -25.26 -6.32
C GLU A 39 -5.18 -24.66 -4.91
N SER A 40 -6.11 -23.71 -4.76
CA SER A 40 -6.48 -23.11 -3.48
C SER A 40 -7.03 -24.13 -2.48
N TYR A 41 -7.73 -25.17 -2.95
CA TYR A 41 -8.21 -26.25 -2.12
C TYR A 41 -7.15 -27.35 -1.86
N ALA A 42 -6.25 -27.57 -2.80
CA ALA A 42 -5.17 -28.53 -2.66
C ALA A 42 -4.16 -28.13 -1.57
N ARG A 43 -4.00 -26.84 -1.32
CA ARG A 43 -3.05 -26.29 -0.33
C ARG A 43 -3.63 -26.09 1.07
N LEU A 44 -4.88 -26.45 1.30
CA LEU A 44 -5.53 -26.25 2.60
C LEU A 44 -4.93 -27.15 3.69
N THR A 45 -4.89 -26.63 4.91
CA THR A 45 -4.49 -27.44 6.09
C THR A 45 -5.52 -28.52 6.39
N PRO A 46 -5.15 -29.64 7.04
CA PRO A 46 -6.08 -30.74 7.37
C PRO A 46 -7.35 -30.27 8.11
N ALA A 47 -7.23 -29.31 9.02
CA ALA A 47 -8.37 -28.76 9.75
C ALA A 47 -9.37 -28.05 8.81
N VAL A 48 -8.85 -27.28 7.85
CA VAL A 48 -9.68 -26.57 6.85
C VAL A 48 -10.28 -27.56 5.85
N GLN A 49 -9.56 -28.62 5.48
CA GLN A 49 -10.10 -29.70 4.63
C GLN A 49 -11.31 -30.37 5.29
N GLN A 50 -11.28 -30.62 6.59
CA GLN A 50 -12.44 -31.15 7.32
C GLN A 50 -13.63 -30.18 7.34
N ASP A 51 -13.39 -28.87 7.47
CA ASP A 51 -14.45 -27.86 7.38
C ASP A 51 -15.05 -27.79 5.97
N VAL A 52 -14.24 -27.95 4.90
CA VAL A 52 -14.74 -28.04 3.52
C VAL A 52 -15.62 -29.28 3.34
N LEU A 53 -15.16 -30.45 3.80
CA LEU A 53 -15.95 -31.67 3.76
C LEU A 53 -17.27 -31.54 4.51
N GLY A 54 -17.25 -30.88 5.68
CA GLY A 54 -18.46 -30.56 6.44
C GLY A 54 -19.44 -29.69 5.64
N SER A 55 -18.94 -28.69 4.92
CA SER A 55 -19.77 -27.83 4.05
C SER A 55 -20.37 -28.61 2.89
N ILE A 56 -19.62 -29.53 2.23
CA ILE A 56 -20.13 -30.39 1.16
C ILE A 56 -21.23 -31.31 1.68
N LYS A 57 -21.03 -31.94 2.87
CA LYS A 57 -22.04 -32.78 3.53
C LYS A 57 -23.33 -32.03 3.79
N LEU A 58 -23.23 -30.80 4.34
CA LEU A 58 -24.39 -29.96 4.62
C LEU A 58 -25.10 -29.54 3.33
N SER A 59 -24.35 -29.18 2.28
CA SER A 59 -24.94 -28.86 0.96
C SER A 59 -25.73 -30.05 0.37
N ALA A 60 -25.17 -31.25 0.43
CA ALA A 60 -25.86 -32.47 0.00
C ALA A 60 -27.12 -32.73 0.83
N LYS A 61 -27.06 -32.57 2.15
CA LYS A 61 -28.22 -32.71 3.03
C LYS A 61 -29.32 -31.71 2.65
N LEU A 62 -29.01 -30.43 2.51
CA LEU A 62 -29.98 -29.40 2.12
C LEU A 62 -30.65 -29.70 0.79
N TRP A 63 -29.92 -30.23 -0.18
CA TRP A 63 -30.46 -30.66 -1.44
C TRP A 63 -31.46 -31.82 -1.26
N PHE A 64 -31.05 -32.92 -0.61
CA PHE A 64 -31.88 -34.09 -0.45
C PHE A 64 -33.13 -33.81 0.37
N ASP A 65 -33.02 -33.08 1.46
CA ASP A 65 -34.15 -32.72 2.31
C ASP A 65 -35.16 -31.88 1.52
N SER A 66 -34.68 -30.91 0.73
CA SER A 66 -35.54 -30.04 -0.06
C SER A 66 -36.33 -30.81 -1.12
N ILE A 67 -35.68 -31.67 -1.90
CA ILE A 67 -36.36 -32.42 -2.97
C ILE A 67 -37.27 -33.54 -2.45
N LEU A 68 -36.94 -34.14 -1.29
CA LEU A 68 -37.74 -35.17 -0.66
C LEU A 68 -39.00 -34.63 0.02
N THR A 69 -38.91 -33.43 0.59
CA THR A 69 -40.03 -32.80 1.31
C THR A 69 -40.87 -31.90 0.41
N GLY A 70 -40.30 -31.40 -0.70
CA GLY A 70 -40.92 -30.38 -1.53
C GLY A 70 -40.97 -28.99 -0.85
N ALA A 71 -40.11 -28.78 0.12
CA ALA A 71 -40.04 -27.55 0.91
C ALA A 71 -38.62 -26.91 0.85
N PRO A 72 -38.50 -25.59 0.99
CA PRO A 72 -37.18 -24.94 1.05
C PRO A 72 -36.40 -25.42 2.26
N PRO A 73 -35.06 -25.34 2.21
CA PRO A 73 -34.22 -25.61 3.37
C PRO A 73 -34.64 -24.75 4.59
N PRO A 74 -34.57 -25.30 5.80
CA PRO A 74 -34.84 -24.51 7.01
C PRO A 74 -33.91 -23.29 7.10
N PRO A 75 -34.42 -22.09 7.51
CA PRO A 75 -33.63 -20.86 7.53
C PRO A 75 -32.36 -20.95 8.41
N ASP A 76 -32.43 -21.64 9.53
CA ASP A 76 -31.33 -21.88 10.45
C ASP A 76 -30.22 -22.77 9.83
N GLU A 77 -30.59 -23.84 9.16
CA GLU A 77 -29.62 -24.68 8.43
C GLU A 77 -29.00 -23.92 7.25
N MET A 78 -29.79 -23.10 6.55
CA MET A 78 -29.31 -22.24 5.47
C MET A 78 -28.33 -21.19 5.98
N GLU A 79 -28.59 -20.58 7.13
CA GLU A 79 -27.67 -19.62 7.77
C GLU A 79 -26.34 -20.29 8.17
N VAL A 80 -26.38 -21.47 8.76
CA VAL A 80 -25.18 -22.25 9.07
C VAL A 80 -24.39 -22.56 7.82
N PHE A 81 -25.08 -22.88 6.73
CA PHE A 81 -24.43 -23.18 5.44
C PHE A 81 -23.83 -21.93 4.80
N SER A 82 -24.60 -20.84 4.70
CA SER A 82 -24.14 -19.59 4.06
C SER A 82 -22.95 -18.99 4.82
N SER A 83 -22.89 -19.14 6.15
CA SER A 83 -21.75 -18.76 6.99
C SER A 83 -20.43 -19.42 6.57
N SER A 84 -20.49 -20.51 5.78
CA SER A 84 -19.28 -21.10 5.19
C SER A 84 -18.56 -20.10 4.29
N GLY A 85 -19.27 -19.17 3.63
CA GLY A 85 -18.70 -18.09 2.85
C GLY A 85 -17.75 -17.22 3.67
N ARG A 86 -18.18 -16.80 4.86
CA ARG A 86 -17.35 -16.04 5.81
C ARG A 86 -16.08 -16.80 6.19
N ARG A 87 -16.21 -18.09 6.50
CA ARG A 87 -15.02 -18.92 6.85
C ARG A 87 -14.01 -18.99 5.71
N ARG A 88 -14.46 -19.07 4.45
CA ARG A 88 -13.55 -19.11 3.26
C ARG A 88 -12.74 -17.83 3.12
N VAL A 89 -13.26 -16.65 3.50
CA VAL A 89 -12.49 -15.41 3.55
C VAL A 89 -11.30 -15.53 4.49
N HIS A 90 -11.51 -16.05 5.70
CA HIS A 90 -10.45 -16.23 6.70
C HIS A 90 -9.45 -17.33 6.33
N GLN A 91 -9.90 -18.31 5.55
CA GLN A 91 -9.07 -19.42 5.06
C GLN A 91 -8.30 -19.06 3.78
N GLY A 92 -8.48 -17.85 3.24
CA GLY A 92 -7.79 -17.39 2.04
C GLY A 92 -8.23 -18.05 0.74
N VAL A 93 -9.42 -18.68 0.71
CA VAL A 93 -10.00 -19.29 -0.51
C VAL A 93 -10.63 -18.19 -1.36
N PRO A 94 -10.21 -18.00 -2.62
CA PRO A 94 -10.80 -16.99 -3.50
C PRO A 94 -12.28 -17.26 -3.80
N LEU A 95 -13.09 -16.20 -3.94
CA LEU A 95 -14.52 -16.32 -4.29
C LEU A 95 -14.73 -17.11 -5.59
N SER A 96 -13.87 -16.93 -6.60
CA SER A 96 -13.93 -17.66 -7.87
C SER A 96 -13.80 -19.16 -7.67
N SER A 97 -12.88 -19.60 -6.80
CA SER A 97 -12.70 -21.02 -6.46
C SER A 97 -13.86 -21.57 -5.65
N LEU A 98 -14.42 -20.75 -4.74
CA LEU A 98 -15.63 -21.10 -3.99
C LEU A 98 -16.84 -21.32 -4.92
N LEU A 99 -17.10 -20.40 -5.84
CA LEU A 99 -18.20 -20.54 -6.83
C LEU A 99 -17.98 -21.72 -7.78
N ARG A 100 -16.72 -22.01 -8.12
CA ARG A 100 -16.38 -23.19 -8.92
C ARG A 100 -16.68 -24.50 -8.17
N ALA A 101 -16.45 -24.52 -6.86
CA ALA A 101 -16.79 -25.66 -6.02
C ALA A 101 -18.29 -26.03 -6.11
N PHE A 102 -19.17 -25.03 -6.09
CA PHE A 102 -20.62 -25.26 -6.27
C PHE A 102 -20.94 -25.85 -7.64
N ARG A 103 -20.34 -25.34 -8.71
CA ARG A 103 -20.54 -25.86 -10.06
C ARG A 103 -20.05 -27.30 -10.22
N LEU A 104 -18.89 -27.62 -9.65
CA LEU A 104 -18.36 -28.98 -9.66
C LEU A 104 -19.24 -29.92 -8.84
N GLY A 105 -19.69 -29.50 -7.65
CA GLY A 105 -20.59 -30.28 -6.81
C GLY A 105 -21.92 -30.58 -7.47
N SER A 106 -22.56 -29.57 -8.12
CA SER A 106 -23.80 -29.76 -8.83
C SER A 106 -23.63 -30.71 -10.06
N LEU A 107 -22.49 -30.64 -10.74
CA LEU A 107 -22.20 -31.51 -11.88
C LEU A 107 -22.01 -32.97 -11.45
N GLU A 108 -21.31 -33.23 -10.35
CA GLU A 108 -21.14 -34.61 -9.83
C GLU A 108 -22.46 -35.19 -9.35
N LEU A 109 -23.29 -34.40 -8.65
CA LEU A 109 -24.62 -34.80 -8.25
C LEU A 109 -25.51 -35.10 -9.47
N TRP A 110 -25.43 -34.26 -10.52
CA TRP A 110 -26.15 -34.46 -11.74
C TRP A 110 -25.74 -35.76 -12.48
N ARG A 111 -24.44 -36.11 -12.46
CA ARG A 111 -23.95 -37.38 -13.04
C ARG A 111 -24.55 -38.58 -12.36
N ASP A 112 -24.63 -38.61 -11.03
CA ASP A 112 -25.28 -39.71 -10.29
C ASP A 112 -26.76 -39.88 -10.69
N TYR A 113 -27.48 -38.78 -10.87
CA TYR A 113 -28.86 -38.84 -11.35
C TYR A 113 -28.95 -39.32 -12.84
N LEU A 114 -28.04 -38.93 -13.71
CA LEU A 114 -27.99 -39.42 -15.09
C LEU A 114 -27.70 -40.92 -15.17
N ASP A 115 -26.85 -41.43 -14.31
CA ASP A 115 -26.58 -42.89 -14.24
C ASP A 115 -27.85 -43.67 -13.88
N VAL A 116 -28.65 -43.19 -12.96
CA VAL A 116 -29.97 -43.76 -12.63
C VAL A 116 -30.93 -43.65 -13.81
N ALA A 117 -31.02 -42.48 -14.46
CA ALA A 117 -31.90 -42.27 -15.61
C ALA A 117 -31.52 -43.13 -16.85
N SER A 118 -30.23 -43.46 -16.98
CA SER A 118 -29.75 -44.35 -18.05
C SER A 118 -30.13 -45.80 -17.80
N ALA A 119 -30.22 -46.21 -16.54
CA ALA A 119 -30.60 -47.56 -16.15
C ALA A 119 -32.13 -47.81 -16.17
N ASP A 120 -32.93 -46.76 -15.94
CA ASP A 120 -34.42 -46.85 -15.91
C ASP A 120 -35.05 -45.73 -16.74
N THR A 121 -35.64 -46.15 -17.88
CA THR A 121 -36.25 -45.20 -18.83
C THR A 121 -37.50 -44.51 -18.28
N ASP A 122 -38.20 -45.12 -17.32
CA ASP A 122 -39.40 -44.53 -16.71
C ASP A 122 -39.06 -43.30 -15.84
N LEU A 123 -37.85 -43.25 -15.29
CA LEU A 123 -37.36 -42.13 -14.50
C LEU A 123 -36.77 -41.00 -15.32
N ARG A 124 -36.47 -41.25 -16.61
CA ARG A 124 -35.74 -40.26 -17.45
C ARG A 124 -36.47 -38.94 -17.58
N ASP A 125 -37.76 -38.98 -17.86
CA ASP A 125 -38.57 -37.77 -18.08
C ASP A 125 -38.71 -36.97 -16.77
N GLU A 126 -38.93 -37.64 -15.66
CA GLU A 126 -39.03 -36.99 -14.34
C GLU A 126 -37.69 -36.35 -13.95
N MET A 127 -36.59 -37.03 -14.21
CA MET A 127 -35.26 -36.46 -13.96
C MET A 127 -34.95 -35.26 -14.86
N LEU A 128 -35.23 -35.30 -16.13
CA LEU A 128 -34.95 -34.23 -17.09
C LEU A 128 -35.87 -33.02 -16.88
N PHE A 129 -37.15 -33.22 -16.64
CA PHE A 129 -38.14 -32.14 -16.61
C PHE A 129 -38.51 -31.67 -15.21
N VAL A 130 -38.20 -32.44 -14.17
CA VAL A 130 -38.53 -32.11 -12.78
C VAL A 130 -37.27 -31.85 -11.95
N VAL A 131 -36.32 -32.78 -11.90
CA VAL A 131 -35.13 -32.68 -11.05
C VAL A 131 -34.14 -31.68 -11.62
N SER A 132 -33.86 -31.74 -12.91
CA SER A 132 -32.83 -30.93 -13.57
C SER A 132 -33.04 -29.41 -13.45
N PRO A 133 -34.24 -28.86 -13.73
CA PRO A 133 -34.48 -27.42 -13.53
C PRO A 133 -34.29 -26.99 -12.07
N TYR A 134 -34.81 -27.79 -11.14
CA TYR A 134 -34.69 -27.48 -9.71
C TYR A 134 -33.26 -27.60 -9.20
N LEU A 135 -32.48 -28.55 -9.73
CA LEU A 135 -31.06 -28.65 -9.37
C LEU A 135 -30.31 -27.37 -9.68
N LEU A 136 -30.52 -26.80 -10.88
CA LEU A 136 -29.89 -25.57 -11.30
C LEU A 136 -30.33 -24.42 -10.43
N ASP A 137 -31.64 -24.25 -10.18
CA ASP A 137 -32.17 -23.18 -9.34
C ASP A 137 -31.67 -23.29 -7.88
N HIS A 138 -31.69 -24.50 -7.31
CA HIS A 138 -31.23 -24.74 -5.94
C HIS A 138 -29.77 -24.34 -5.75
N PHE A 139 -28.88 -24.81 -6.63
CA PHE A 139 -27.46 -24.49 -6.53
C PHE A 139 -27.15 -23.03 -6.81
N ASP A 140 -27.92 -22.34 -7.66
CA ASP A 140 -27.83 -20.92 -7.88
C ASP A 140 -28.19 -20.13 -6.63
N VAL A 141 -29.30 -20.40 -5.98
CA VAL A 141 -29.77 -19.76 -4.74
C VAL A 141 -28.75 -19.98 -3.61
N VAL A 142 -28.28 -21.22 -3.47
CA VAL A 142 -27.30 -21.57 -2.43
C VAL A 142 -25.96 -20.91 -2.67
N ALA A 143 -25.47 -20.91 -3.91
CA ALA A 143 -24.22 -20.25 -4.27
C ALA A 143 -24.28 -18.73 -4.07
N GLN A 144 -25.42 -18.10 -4.40
CA GLN A 144 -25.64 -16.66 -4.16
C GLN A 144 -25.61 -16.33 -2.66
N ALA A 145 -26.28 -17.09 -1.80
CA ALA A 145 -26.28 -16.87 -0.35
C ALA A 145 -24.87 -16.95 0.24
N VAL A 146 -24.09 -17.96 -0.15
CA VAL A 146 -22.70 -18.11 0.30
C VAL A 146 -21.79 -17.01 -0.25
N ALA A 147 -22.00 -16.61 -1.52
CA ALA A 147 -21.25 -15.52 -2.14
C ALA A 147 -21.53 -14.18 -1.43
N GLN A 148 -22.78 -13.92 -1.06
CA GLN A 148 -23.16 -12.72 -0.34
C GLN A 148 -22.44 -12.64 1.02
N ASP A 149 -22.52 -13.71 1.83
CA ASP A 149 -21.84 -13.80 3.11
C ASP A 149 -20.29 -13.65 2.97
N TYR A 150 -19.71 -14.19 1.90
CA TYR A 150 -18.30 -14.02 1.57
C TYR A 150 -17.96 -12.55 1.31
N LEU A 151 -18.74 -11.87 0.46
CA LEU A 151 -18.52 -10.48 0.11
C LEU A 151 -18.74 -9.54 1.30
N ASP A 152 -19.77 -9.81 2.10
CA ASP A 152 -20.04 -9.03 3.31
C ASP A 152 -18.88 -9.14 4.33
N GLU A 153 -18.36 -10.34 4.56
CA GLU A 153 -17.20 -10.57 5.43
C GLU A 153 -15.94 -9.87 4.89
N GLN A 154 -15.69 -10.01 3.58
CA GLN A 154 -14.56 -9.36 2.93
C GLN A 154 -14.64 -7.85 3.06
N TYR A 155 -15.84 -7.28 2.88
CA TYR A 155 -16.09 -5.84 3.04
C TYR A 155 -15.89 -5.37 4.49
N GLN A 156 -16.42 -6.12 5.48
CA GLN A 156 -16.23 -5.81 6.90
C GLN A 156 -14.76 -5.85 7.28
N ARG A 157 -14.01 -6.86 6.80
CA ARG A 157 -12.57 -6.96 7.05
C ARG A 157 -11.79 -5.80 6.47
N THR A 158 -12.15 -5.36 5.25
CA THR A 158 -11.50 -4.19 4.62
C THR A 158 -11.77 -2.93 5.42
N ARG A 159 -13.02 -2.65 5.77
CA ARG A 159 -13.40 -1.48 6.60
C ARG A 159 -12.71 -1.48 7.96
N TRP A 160 -12.61 -2.64 8.60
CA TRP A 160 -11.90 -2.79 9.87
C TRP A 160 -10.41 -2.43 9.75
N ARG A 161 -9.74 -2.93 8.71
CA ARG A 161 -8.33 -2.56 8.45
C ARG A 161 -8.15 -1.08 8.18
N ASP A 162 -9.05 -0.47 7.43
CA ASP A 162 -9.01 0.96 7.15
C ASP A 162 -9.26 1.80 8.41
N ALA A 163 -10.18 1.38 9.28
CA ALA A 163 -10.40 2.03 10.57
C ALA A 163 -9.15 1.95 11.47
N LEU A 164 -8.49 0.78 11.53
CA LEU A 164 -7.22 0.63 12.25
C LEU A 164 -6.10 1.48 11.67
N ARG A 165 -6.00 1.58 10.33
CA ARG A 165 -5.02 2.48 9.67
C ARG A 165 -5.29 3.93 10.04
N TYR A 166 -6.55 4.35 10.02
CA TYR A 166 -6.94 5.69 10.42
C TYR A 166 -6.59 5.96 11.89
N GLU A 167 -6.88 5.02 12.79
CA GLU A 167 -6.53 5.11 14.21
C GLU A 167 -5.01 5.20 14.41
N LEU A 168 -4.23 4.35 13.73
CA LEU A 168 -2.77 4.39 13.78
C LEU A 168 -2.23 5.76 13.34
N CYS A 169 -2.73 6.29 12.23
CA CYS A 169 -2.34 7.61 11.73
C CYS A 169 -2.77 8.74 12.66
N SER A 170 -3.94 8.62 13.29
CA SER A 170 -4.42 9.58 14.29
C SER A 170 -3.48 9.63 15.50
N ILE A 171 -2.97 8.46 15.94
CA ILE A 171 -1.96 8.40 17.01
C ILE A 171 -0.65 9.05 16.54
N VAL A 172 -0.15 8.68 15.37
CA VAL A 172 1.12 9.20 14.83
C VAL A 172 1.10 10.74 14.72
N PHE A 173 -0.01 11.32 14.25
CA PHE A 173 -0.08 12.75 14.01
C PHE A 173 -0.65 13.57 15.18
N GLY A 174 -1.54 12.99 15.98
CA GLY A 174 -2.24 13.70 17.06
C GLY A 174 -1.71 13.40 18.45
N PHE A 175 -1.25 12.18 18.68
CA PHE A 175 -0.85 11.67 19.99
C PHE A 175 0.45 10.84 19.93
N PRO A 176 1.53 11.39 19.38
CA PRO A 176 2.77 10.63 19.12
C PRO A 176 3.45 10.05 20.38
N ASP A 177 3.08 10.54 21.56
CA ASP A 177 3.57 10.04 22.85
C ASP A 177 2.78 8.81 23.35
N ASP A 178 1.65 8.43 22.72
CA ASP A 178 0.90 7.22 23.06
C ASP A 178 1.53 5.96 22.47
N ALA A 179 2.64 5.55 23.06
CA ALA A 179 3.35 4.34 22.66
C ALA A 179 2.52 3.05 22.87
N SER A 180 1.57 3.06 23.80
CA SER A 180 0.72 1.89 24.10
C SER A 180 -0.36 1.71 23.01
N GLY A 181 -1.08 2.78 22.68
CA GLY A 181 -2.07 2.81 21.61
C GLY A 181 -1.44 2.47 20.26
N PHE A 182 -0.30 3.07 19.95
CA PHE A 182 0.46 2.80 18.73
C PHE A 182 0.80 1.31 18.59
N ARG A 183 1.36 0.70 19.64
CA ARG A 183 1.72 -0.73 19.62
C ARG A 183 0.51 -1.60 19.38
N LYS A 184 -0.55 -1.40 20.16
CA LYS A 184 -1.80 -2.19 20.08
C LYS A 184 -2.41 -2.11 18.67
N THR A 185 -2.48 -0.91 18.10
CA THR A 185 -3.09 -0.71 16.78
C THR A 185 -2.20 -1.26 15.65
N ALA A 186 -0.87 -1.10 15.77
CA ALA A 186 0.08 -1.69 14.83
C ALA A 186 0.01 -3.23 14.83
N GLU A 187 0.00 -3.86 16.01
CA GLU A 187 -0.15 -5.32 16.16
C GLU A 187 -1.49 -5.81 15.59
N ALA A 188 -2.58 -5.09 15.80
CA ALA A 188 -3.88 -5.42 15.23
C ALA A 188 -3.89 -5.35 13.69
N LEU A 189 -3.06 -4.52 13.09
CA LEU A 189 -2.81 -4.46 11.65
C LEU A 189 -1.84 -5.55 11.14
N GLY A 190 -1.21 -6.31 12.05
CA GLY A 190 -0.17 -7.29 11.72
C GLY A 190 1.20 -6.66 11.44
N LEU A 191 1.41 -5.42 11.89
CA LEU A 191 2.66 -4.70 11.71
C LEU A 191 3.59 -4.91 12.92
N ASP A 192 4.89 -5.05 12.66
CA ASP A 192 5.90 -4.97 13.71
C ASP A 192 6.02 -3.52 14.19
N SER A 193 5.51 -3.23 15.39
CA SER A 193 5.51 -1.90 16.02
C SER A 193 6.91 -1.43 16.42
N THR A 194 7.88 -2.36 16.47
CA THR A 194 9.28 -2.07 16.82
C THR A 194 10.17 -1.89 15.59
N ALA A 195 9.69 -2.27 14.42
CA ALA A 195 10.45 -2.10 13.18
C ALA A 195 10.61 -0.63 12.83
N PRO A 196 11.83 -0.15 12.56
CA PRO A 196 12.04 1.20 12.06
C PRO A 196 11.44 1.34 10.66
N ARG A 197 10.93 2.53 10.36
CA ARG A 197 10.33 2.86 9.06
C ARG A 197 10.81 4.18 8.53
N VAL A 198 10.76 4.32 7.21
CA VAL A 198 10.97 5.57 6.49
C VAL A 198 9.64 6.06 5.95
N ALA A 199 9.35 7.34 6.13
CA ALA A 199 8.24 8.00 5.48
C ALA A 199 8.63 8.56 4.12
N ILE A 200 7.74 8.39 3.17
CA ILE A 200 7.80 8.97 1.82
C ILE A 200 6.58 9.85 1.66
N ALA A 201 6.79 11.14 1.38
CA ALA A 201 5.73 12.09 1.07
C ALA A 201 5.65 12.30 -0.45
N ILE A 202 4.47 12.17 -1.02
CA ILE A 202 4.27 12.14 -2.47
C ILE A 202 3.23 13.18 -2.89
N ASP A 203 3.62 14.08 -3.77
CA ASP A 203 2.69 14.90 -4.53
C ASP A 203 2.20 14.09 -5.72
N LEU A 204 0.89 13.91 -5.83
CA LEU A 204 0.25 13.15 -6.88
C LEU A 204 -0.31 14.04 -7.98
N GLU A 205 -0.20 13.62 -9.22
CA GLU A 205 -0.91 14.19 -10.34
C GLU A 205 -2.17 13.35 -10.62
N LEU A 206 -3.27 13.73 -9.97
CA LEU A 206 -4.56 13.04 -10.06
C LEU A 206 -5.54 13.73 -11.03
N GLN A 207 -5.01 14.41 -12.08
CA GLN A 207 -5.86 15.09 -13.06
C GLN A 207 -6.77 14.08 -13.77
N GLY A 208 -8.09 14.34 -13.73
CA GLY A 208 -9.10 13.50 -14.39
C GLY A 208 -9.55 12.26 -13.60
N VAL A 209 -9.04 12.03 -12.38
CA VAL A 209 -9.52 10.94 -11.52
C VAL A 209 -10.82 11.38 -10.84
N MET A 210 -11.91 10.65 -11.09
CA MET A 210 -13.17 10.85 -10.41
C MET A 210 -13.03 10.51 -8.91
N PRO A 211 -13.67 11.25 -8.00
CA PRO A 211 -13.60 10.97 -6.55
C PRO A 211 -13.98 9.52 -6.19
N SER A 212 -14.92 8.92 -6.93
CA SER A 212 -15.32 7.52 -6.76
C SER A 212 -14.19 6.50 -7.07
N ASN A 213 -13.21 6.89 -7.87
CA ASN A 213 -12.12 6.02 -8.30
C ASN A 213 -10.80 6.28 -7.56
N LEU A 214 -10.78 7.28 -6.67
CA LEU A 214 -9.57 7.73 -5.98
C LEU A 214 -8.94 6.61 -5.14
N GLU A 215 -9.76 5.88 -4.37
CA GLU A 215 -9.23 4.76 -3.54
C GLU A 215 -8.62 3.66 -4.40
N GLY A 216 -9.25 3.30 -5.51
CA GLY A 216 -8.71 2.32 -6.44
C GLY A 216 -7.37 2.75 -7.08
N GLU A 217 -7.21 4.04 -7.37
CA GLU A 217 -5.92 4.58 -7.83
C GLU A 217 -4.86 4.58 -6.73
N LEU A 218 -5.22 4.95 -5.50
CA LEU A 218 -4.30 4.88 -4.35
C LEU A 218 -3.86 3.44 -4.07
N ASP A 219 -4.73 2.44 -4.24
CA ASP A 219 -4.37 1.03 -4.11
C ASP A 219 -3.39 0.57 -5.19
N ARG A 220 -3.60 0.97 -6.45
CA ARG A 220 -2.66 0.68 -7.54
C ARG A 220 -1.29 1.32 -7.30
N LEU A 221 -1.27 2.57 -6.85
CA LEU A 221 -0.05 3.28 -6.49
C LEU A 221 0.68 2.59 -5.33
N ALA A 222 -0.05 2.18 -4.29
CA ALA A 222 0.52 1.45 -3.16
C ALA A 222 1.17 0.14 -3.61
N LEU A 223 0.52 -0.61 -4.49
CA LEU A 223 1.08 -1.84 -5.05
C LEU A 223 2.35 -1.58 -5.90
N ALA A 224 2.34 -0.54 -6.73
CA ALA A 224 3.50 -0.14 -7.50
C ALA A 224 4.67 0.28 -6.59
N ILE A 225 4.39 1.05 -5.54
CA ILE A 225 5.37 1.46 -4.52
C ILE A 225 5.94 0.22 -3.82
N ALA A 226 5.08 -0.71 -3.36
CA ALA A 226 5.50 -1.94 -2.70
C ALA A 226 6.48 -2.75 -3.56
N ASN A 227 6.16 -2.94 -4.84
CA ASN A 227 6.99 -3.69 -5.78
C ASN A 227 8.37 -3.04 -5.98
N HIS A 228 8.44 -1.69 -6.12
CA HIS A 228 9.71 -0.98 -6.30
C HIS A 228 10.56 -0.94 -5.04
N LEU A 229 9.92 -0.85 -3.87
CA LEU A 229 10.59 -0.88 -2.57
C LEU A 229 10.91 -2.30 -2.10
N LYS A 230 10.49 -3.34 -2.84
CA LYS A 230 10.69 -4.76 -2.52
C LYS A 230 10.10 -5.15 -1.16
N THR A 231 8.92 -4.63 -0.87
CA THR A 231 8.14 -4.92 0.34
C THR A 231 6.75 -5.44 -0.05
N THR A 232 6.01 -5.99 0.89
CA THR A 232 4.63 -6.40 0.64
C THR A 232 3.67 -5.24 0.84
N ASN A 233 2.53 -5.26 0.13
CA ASN A 233 1.51 -4.22 0.29
C ASN A 233 0.94 -4.16 1.73
N ASP A 234 0.94 -5.30 2.43
CA ASP A 234 0.46 -5.39 3.81
C ASP A 234 1.44 -4.75 4.83
N GLU A 235 2.73 -4.66 4.51
CA GLU A 235 3.73 -4.01 5.33
C GLU A 235 3.77 -2.49 5.13
N LEU A 236 3.20 -1.98 4.02
CA LEU A 236 3.09 -0.55 3.78
C LEU A 236 1.93 0.05 4.58
N VAL A 237 2.17 1.18 5.19
CA VAL A 237 1.10 2.02 5.77
C VAL A 237 0.98 3.26 4.92
N ARG A 238 -0.19 3.48 4.34
CA ARG A 238 -0.48 4.66 3.51
C ARG A 238 -1.57 5.54 4.13
N PHE A 239 -1.45 6.84 3.96
CA PHE A 239 -2.42 7.80 4.46
C PHE A 239 -2.35 9.12 3.68
N MET A 240 -3.50 9.74 3.43
CA MET A 240 -3.54 11.10 2.89
C MET A 240 -3.41 12.13 4.02
N HIS A 241 -2.32 12.90 4.02
CA HIS A 241 -2.07 13.93 5.02
C HIS A 241 -1.68 15.24 4.36
N ARG A 242 -2.37 16.34 4.73
CA ARG A 242 -2.15 17.68 4.17
C ARG A 242 -2.14 17.71 2.63
N GLY A 243 -3.02 16.92 2.00
CA GLY A 243 -3.16 16.84 0.53
C GLY A 243 -2.09 16.01 -0.19
N ARG A 244 -1.22 15.31 0.54
CA ARG A 244 -0.16 14.45 0.03
C ARG A 244 -0.37 13.01 0.43
N LEU A 245 0.04 12.09 -0.42
CA LEU A 245 0.11 10.69 -0.04
C LEU A 245 1.38 10.45 0.78
N VAL A 246 1.19 10.02 2.02
CA VAL A 246 2.27 9.57 2.90
C VAL A 246 2.31 8.05 2.89
N VAL A 247 3.49 7.48 2.73
CA VAL A 247 3.71 6.03 2.77
C VAL A 247 4.86 5.73 3.72
N TRP A 248 4.63 4.90 4.73
CA TRP A 248 5.70 4.34 5.56
C TRP A 248 6.09 2.96 5.05
N THR A 249 7.38 2.79 4.79
CA THR A 249 7.98 1.51 4.39
C THR A 249 8.90 0.97 5.48
N PRO A 250 8.89 -0.34 5.76
CA PRO A 250 9.80 -0.92 6.75
C PRO A 250 11.24 -0.87 6.28
N CYS A 251 12.16 -0.75 7.23
CA CYS A 251 13.58 -0.89 7.02
C CYS A 251 14.04 -2.31 7.36
N ALA A 252 15.18 -2.74 6.80
CA ALA A 252 15.74 -4.04 7.12
C ALA A 252 16.20 -4.09 8.59
N ARG A 253 16.12 -5.26 9.21
CA ARG A 253 16.61 -5.43 10.59
C ARG A 253 18.11 -5.17 10.67
N GLY A 254 18.51 -4.28 11.59
CA GLY A 254 19.92 -3.90 11.78
C GLY A 254 20.49 -2.97 10.70
N GLU A 255 19.67 -2.49 9.76
CA GLU A 255 20.08 -1.49 8.77
C GLU A 255 20.43 -0.17 9.47
N SER A 256 21.55 0.45 9.09
CA SER A 256 21.89 1.78 9.58
C SER A 256 21.07 2.87 8.88
N ILE A 257 20.97 4.07 9.51
CA ILE A 257 20.28 5.21 8.89
C ILE A 257 20.90 5.54 7.52
N LEU A 258 22.23 5.50 7.42
CA LEU A 258 22.95 5.78 6.17
C LEU A 258 22.66 4.72 5.09
N ASP A 259 22.71 3.44 5.43
CA ASP A 259 22.45 2.37 4.46
C ASP A 259 21.01 2.43 3.95
N CYS A 260 20.07 2.69 4.88
CA CYS A 260 18.67 2.89 4.54
C CYS A 260 18.48 4.07 3.58
N ASP A 261 19.08 5.22 3.87
CA ASP A 261 19.01 6.42 3.03
C ASP A 261 19.59 6.17 1.62
N LEU A 262 20.75 5.53 1.52
CA LEU A 262 21.36 5.14 0.24
C LEU A 262 20.51 4.16 -0.56
N ARG A 263 19.88 3.21 0.11
CA ARG A 263 18.94 2.27 -0.52
C ARG A 263 17.69 2.98 -1.01
N MET A 264 17.11 3.85 -0.18
CA MET A 264 15.93 4.63 -0.52
C MET A 264 16.18 5.57 -1.69
N THR A 265 17.34 6.20 -1.76
CA THR A 265 17.75 7.07 -2.88
C THR A 265 17.65 6.33 -4.22
N LYS A 266 18.19 5.11 -4.30
CA LYS A 266 18.14 4.30 -5.52
C LYS A 266 16.71 3.83 -5.84
N SER A 267 15.98 3.35 -4.82
CA SER A 267 14.64 2.76 -5.00
C SER A 267 13.62 3.82 -5.39
N VAL A 268 13.63 4.99 -4.75
CA VAL A 268 12.69 6.09 -5.03
C VAL A 268 12.99 6.75 -6.39
N ALA A 269 14.25 6.89 -6.77
CA ALA A 269 14.60 7.37 -8.10
C ALA A 269 14.02 6.45 -9.20
N SER A 270 14.16 5.12 -9.03
CA SER A 270 13.57 4.13 -9.94
C SER A 270 12.04 4.19 -9.94
N LEU A 271 11.41 4.32 -8.77
CA LEU A 271 9.96 4.42 -8.61
C LEU A 271 9.39 5.63 -9.37
N VAL A 272 9.98 6.80 -9.22
CA VAL A 272 9.51 8.04 -9.87
C VAL A 272 9.62 7.99 -11.38
N MET A 273 10.62 7.26 -11.89
CA MET A 273 10.75 7.04 -13.35
C MET A 273 9.69 6.07 -13.89
N ALA A 274 9.31 5.07 -13.09
CA ALA A 274 8.37 4.03 -13.50
C ALA A 274 6.90 4.43 -13.33
N VAL A 275 6.58 5.36 -12.42
CA VAL A 275 5.20 5.75 -12.07
C VAL A 275 4.99 7.24 -12.38
N PRO A 276 4.42 7.58 -13.56
CA PRO A 276 4.24 8.97 -14.00
C PRO A 276 3.34 9.81 -13.08
N ALA A 277 2.39 9.19 -12.40
CA ALA A 277 1.47 9.87 -11.47
C ALA A 277 2.16 10.48 -10.24
N LEU A 278 3.41 10.10 -9.95
CA LEU A 278 4.21 10.70 -8.88
C LEU A 278 4.85 11.99 -9.40
N LYS A 279 4.28 13.13 -9.07
CA LYS A 279 4.76 14.45 -9.49
C LYS A 279 6.10 14.80 -8.83
N ALA A 280 6.15 14.68 -7.51
CA ALA A 280 7.35 14.90 -6.71
C ALA A 280 7.31 14.03 -5.44
N VAL A 281 8.49 13.67 -4.93
CA VAL A 281 8.65 12.76 -3.80
C VAL A 281 9.71 13.28 -2.85
N GLY A 282 9.34 13.40 -1.56
CA GLY A 282 10.24 13.69 -0.45
C GLY A 282 10.42 12.43 0.41
N VAL A 283 11.63 12.18 0.89
CA VAL A 283 11.97 11.02 1.71
C VAL A 283 12.54 11.51 3.05
N GLY A 284 11.95 11.04 4.16
CA GLY A 284 12.44 11.28 5.50
C GLY A 284 13.57 10.33 5.89
N LEU A 285 14.01 10.42 7.13
CA LEU A 285 14.97 9.47 7.70
C LEU A 285 14.25 8.28 8.35
N MET A 286 14.98 7.21 8.52
CA MET A 286 14.55 6.05 9.26
C MET A 286 14.31 6.38 10.73
N ASN A 287 13.12 6.11 11.23
CA ASN A 287 12.70 6.37 12.60
C ASN A 287 11.82 5.24 13.16
N GLN A 288 11.67 5.21 14.50
CA GLN A 288 10.97 4.13 15.19
C GLN A 288 9.88 4.67 16.13
N GLY A 289 8.79 3.92 16.27
CA GLY A 289 7.66 4.28 17.14
C GLY A 289 6.81 5.44 16.59
N ALA A 290 5.72 5.78 17.28
CA ALA A 290 4.77 6.79 16.80
C ALA A 290 5.42 8.16 16.57
N SER A 291 6.18 8.68 17.55
CA SER A 291 6.90 9.94 17.43
C SER A 291 7.94 9.92 16.31
N GLY A 292 8.63 8.78 16.14
CA GLY A 292 9.59 8.59 15.06
C GLY A 292 8.92 8.54 13.68
N TRP A 293 7.77 7.91 13.55
CA TRP A 293 7.01 7.91 12.30
C TRP A 293 6.52 9.32 11.94
N SER A 294 6.04 10.08 12.94
CA SER A 294 5.65 11.47 12.77
C SER A 294 6.83 12.34 12.34
N ALA A 295 7.99 12.20 13.01
CA ALA A 295 9.21 12.93 12.66
C ALA A 295 9.65 12.64 11.22
N SER A 296 9.66 11.37 10.80
CA SER A 296 10.01 10.97 9.43
C SER A 296 9.09 11.60 8.37
N VAL A 297 7.79 11.78 8.67
CA VAL A 297 6.86 12.49 7.76
C VAL A 297 7.17 13.98 7.66
N GLU A 298 7.41 14.64 8.77
CA GLU A 298 7.77 16.06 8.77
C GLU A 298 9.10 16.29 8.04
N GLU A 299 10.04 15.37 8.16
CA GLU A 299 11.30 15.37 7.40
C GLU A 299 11.05 15.19 5.90
N ALA A 300 10.19 14.21 5.52
CA ALA A 300 9.81 13.99 4.12
C ALA A 300 9.09 15.20 3.51
N PHE A 301 8.22 15.87 4.25
CA PHE A 301 7.57 17.09 3.80
C PHE A 301 8.56 18.23 3.58
N LYS A 302 9.50 18.43 4.51
CA LYS A 302 10.55 19.44 4.35
C LYS A 302 11.43 19.17 3.13
N ALA A 303 11.81 17.91 2.92
CA ALA A 303 12.56 17.51 1.74
C ALA A 303 11.80 17.85 0.44
N LEU A 304 10.51 17.49 0.38
CA LEU A 304 9.64 17.75 -0.75
C LEU A 304 9.48 19.26 -1.00
N ASP A 305 9.16 20.04 0.03
CA ASP A 305 8.95 21.48 -0.07
C ASP A 305 10.22 22.24 -0.47
N SER A 306 11.38 21.85 0.04
CA SER A 306 12.66 22.43 -0.35
C SER A 306 13.00 22.15 -1.82
N GLY A 307 12.71 20.95 -2.30
CA GLY A 307 12.95 20.57 -3.70
C GLY A 307 12.13 21.40 -4.69
N LEU A 308 10.86 21.61 -4.40
CA LEU A 308 9.98 22.44 -5.25
C LEU A 308 10.39 23.91 -5.34
N ARG A 309 11.16 24.40 -4.34
CA ARG A 309 11.66 25.79 -4.31
C ARG A 309 12.94 25.97 -5.11
N ILE A 310 13.87 25.01 -5.05
CA ILE A 310 15.23 25.14 -5.59
C ILE A 310 15.29 24.69 -7.05
N ASP A 311 14.70 23.56 -7.38
CA ASP A 311 14.73 23.01 -8.73
C ASP A 311 13.46 22.21 -9.03
N LYS A 312 12.57 22.78 -9.84
CA LYS A 312 11.31 22.13 -10.24
C LYS A 312 11.51 20.88 -11.10
N THR A 313 12.70 20.68 -11.65
CA THR A 313 13.01 19.51 -12.49
C THR A 313 13.37 18.27 -11.65
N MET A 314 13.85 18.46 -10.44
CA MET A 314 14.18 17.36 -9.52
C MET A 314 12.90 16.84 -8.85
N ARG A 315 12.50 15.64 -9.25
CA ARG A 315 11.29 14.97 -8.77
C ARG A 315 11.49 14.22 -7.44
N THR A 316 12.73 14.00 -6.99
CA THR A 316 13.05 13.29 -5.75
C THR A 316 13.97 14.12 -4.85
N ARG A 317 13.69 14.15 -3.54
CA ARG A 317 14.52 14.82 -2.54
C ARG A 317 14.58 14.00 -1.27
N HIS A 318 15.74 13.93 -0.67
CA HIS A 318 15.97 13.26 0.59
C HIS A 318 16.20 14.29 1.70
N TYR A 319 15.68 14.01 2.89
CA TYR A 319 15.92 14.90 4.04
C TYR A 319 17.40 14.95 4.40
N SER A 320 18.15 13.86 4.18
CA SER A 320 19.61 13.82 4.35
C SER A 320 20.34 14.92 3.58
N ASP A 321 19.83 15.33 2.40
CA ASP A 321 20.43 16.39 1.57
C ASP A 321 20.30 17.80 2.20
N ILE A 322 19.31 18.00 3.08
CA ILE A 322 18.95 19.28 3.66
C ILE A 322 19.05 19.32 5.19
N ALA A 323 19.34 18.19 5.83
CA ALA A 323 19.28 18.04 7.29
C ALA A 323 20.14 19.05 8.06
N VAL A 324 21.34 19.32 7.55
CA VAL A 324 22.26 20.30 8.15
C VAL A 324 21.67 21.72 8.03
N ASP A 325 21.22 22.09 6.83
CA ASP A 325 20.68 23.42 6.53
C ASP A 325 19.40 23.69 7.35
N GLU A 326 18.52 22.69 7.45
CA GLU A 326 17.30 22.77 8.27
C GLU A 326 17.59 22.88 9.79
N SER A 327 18.62 22.18 10.26
CA SER A 327 19.03 22.24 11.67
C SER A 327 19.57 23.64 12.03
N VAL A 328 20.35 24.23 11.15
CA VAL A 328 20.91 25.56 11.32
C VAL A 328 19.82 26.64 11.30
N ARG A 329 18.82 26.53 10.41
CA ARG A 329 17.69 27.48 10.31
C ARG A 329 16.90 27.65 11.59
N ARG A 330 16.88 26.64 12.44
CA ARG A 330 16.14 26.67 13.72
C ARG A 330 16.91 27.35 14.87
N THR A 331 18.14 27.78 14.60
CA THR A 331 19.03 28.28 15.62
C THR A 331 19.48 29.73 15.31
N ASP A 332 18.76 30.72 15.80
CA ASP A 332 18.99 32.15 15.51
C ASP A 332 20.44 32.61 15.70
N ASN A 333 21.10 32.09 16.74
CA ASN A 333 22.49 32.43 17.02
C ASN A 333 23.45 31.94 15.93
N VAL A 334 23.19 30.74 15.39
CA VAL A 334 24.00 30.16 14.31
C VAL A 334 23.73 30.89 13.00
N LEU A 335 22.46 31.20 12.72
CA LEU A 335 22.06 31.98 11.52
C LEU A 335 22.77 33.37 11.53
N ARG A 336 22.68 34.10 12.63
CA ARG A 336 23.35 35.43 12.73
C ARG A 336 24.85 35.32 12.52
N TYR A 337 25.48 34.27 13.07
CA TYR A 337 26.90 34.04 12.90
C TYR A 337 27.26 33.76 11.43
N LEU A 338 26.54 32.86 10.78
CA LEU A 338 26.78 32.53 9.37
C LEU A 338 26.48 33.69 8.43
N ASP A 339 25.39 34.43 8.67
CA ASP A 339 25.05 35.62 7.91
C ASP A 339 26.14 36.71 8.05
N SER A 340 26.72 36.91 9.25
CA SER A 340 27.80 37.87 9.48
C SER A 340 29.06 37.59 8.63
N MET A 341 29.32 36.33 8.27
CA MET A 341 30.45 36.00 7.40
C MET A 341 30.14 36.38 5.94
N VAL A 342 28.94 36.16 5.47
CA VAL A 342 28.52 36.51 4.09
C VAL A 342 28.41 38.05 3.96
N GLN A 343 27.94 38.74 4.97
CA GLN A 343 27.82 40.20 5.02
C GLN A 343 29.12 40.92 4.64
N ARG A 344 30.27 40.37 5.03
CA ARG A 344 31.57 40.92 4.66
C ARG A 344 31.87 40.91 3.16
N LEU A 345 31.23 40.00 2.41
CA LEU A 345 31.41 39.85 0.97
C LEU A 345 30.35 40.62 0.15
N LEU A 346 29.29 41.14 0.81
CA LEU A 346 28.20 41.83 0.11
C LEU A 346 28.59 43.11 -0.58
N HIS A 347 29.62 43.75 -0.06
CA HIS A 347 30.15 45.01 -0.63
C HIS A 347 30.96 44.78 -1.91
N GLU A 348 31.35 43.53 -2.19
CA GLU A 348 32.09 43.10 -3.37
C GLU A 348 31.33 41.92 -4.05
N PRO A 349 30.22 42.16 -4.79
CA PRO A 349 29.33 41.10 -5.33
C PRO A 349 30.05 40.06 -6.20
N GLU A 350 31.07 40.47 -6.91
CA GLU A 350 31.93 39.61 -7.72
C GLU A 350 32.71 38.57 -6.89
N LEU A 351 33.06 38.89 -5.65
CA LEU A 351 33.72 37.94 -4.75
C LEU A 351 32.73 36.92 -4.21
N LEU A 352 31.51 37.35 -3.91
CA LEU A 352 30.46 36.46 -3.47
C LEU A 352 30.13 35.45 -4.57
N LEU A 353 29.93 35.94 -5.81
CA LEU A 353 29.69 35.05 -6.98
C LEU A 353 30.89 34.10 -7.20
N THR A 354 32.11 34.62 -7.07
CA THR A 354 33.32 33.79 -7.21
C THR A 354 33.37 32.69 -6.15
N LEU A 355 33.02 32.97 -4.91
CA LEU A 355 32.98 31.98 -3.85
C LEU A 355 31.89 30.93 -4.07
N GLN A 356 30.70 31.33 -4.52
CA GLN A 356 29.60 30.41 -4.86
C GLN A 356 30.03 29.43 -5.97
N VAL A 357 30.49 29.96 -7.10
CA VAL A 357 30.92 29.11 -8.22
C VAL A 357 32.12 28.23 -7.83
N TYR A 358 33.02 28.73 -6.97
CA TYR A 358 34.16 27.94 -6.48
C TYR A 358 33.70 26.70 -5.70
N PHE A 359 32.73 26.84 -4.83
CA PHE A 359 32.17 25.69 -4.11
C PHE A 359 31.31 24.77 -5.01
N GLU A 360 30.50 25.32 -5.93
CA GLU A 360 29.73 24.53 -6.91
C GLU A 360 30.64 23.70 -7.81
N GLN A 361 31.81 24.23 -8.16
CA GLN A 361 32.82 23.51 -8.95
C GLN A 361 33.78 22.66 -8.08
N MET A 362 33.36 22.28 -6.87
CA MET A 362 34.12 21.42 -5.95
C MET A 362 35.56 21.96 -5.70
N GLN A 363 35.71 23.27 -5.60
CA GLN A 363 36.97 23.98 -5.36
C GLN A 363 38.06 23.78 -6.44
N LYS A 364 37.62 23.36 -7.66
CA LYS A 364 38.52 23.16 -8.80
C LYS A 364 38.82 24.50 -9.48
N ARG A 365 39.94 25.14 -9.12
CA ARG A 365 40.31 26.51 -9.59
C ARG A 365 40.22 26.65 -11.12
N LYS A 366 40.77 25.69 -11.89
CA LYS A 366 40.77 25.74 -13.35
C LYS A 366 39.37 25.74 -13.93
N VAL A 367 38.47 24.92 -13.38
CA VAL A 367 37.07 24.83 -13.82
C VAL A 367 36.30 26.08 -13.43
N THR A 368 36.50 26.55 -12.20
CA THR A 368 35.89 27.80 -11.69
C THR A 368 36.26 29.01 -12.55
N ALA A 369 37.54 29.15 -12.91
CA ALA A 369 37.99 30.25 -13.81
C ALA A 369 37.32 30.17 -15.16
N GLY A 370 37.16 28.97 -15.72
CA GLY A 370 36.47 28.75 -17.01
C GLY A 370 34.97 29.10 -16.92
N VAL A 371 34.28 28.69 -15.85
CA VAL A 371 32.84 29.02 -15.67
C VAL A 371 32.63 30.54 -15.49
N LEU A 372 33.51 31.19 -14.73
CA LEU A 372 33.43 32.63 -14.51
C LEU A 372 33.94 33.46 -15.71
N GLY A 373 34.54 32.85 -16.72
CA GLY A 373 35.10 33.57 -17.89
C GLY A 373 36.28 34.46 -17.50
N ILE A 374 37.07 34.15 -16.45
CA ILE A 374 38.19 34.95 -15.98
C ILE A 374 39.51 34.20 -16.09
N HIS A 375 40.60 34.95 -16.14
CA HIS A 375 41.93 34.36 -16.12
C HIS A 375 42.24 33.71 -14.75
N PRO A 376 42.97 32.59 -14.71
CA PRO A 376 43.33 31.91 -13.43
C PRO A 376 43.99 32.80 -12.39
N ASN A 377 44.83 33.76 -12.80
CA ASN A 377 45.44 34.72 -11.92
C ASN A 377 44.42 35.67 -11.26
N THR A 378 43.40 36.07 -12.00
CA THR A 378 42.30 36.89 -11.49
C THR A 378 41.49 36.11 -10.46
N LEU A 379 41.24 34.79 -10.73
CA LEU A 379 40.59 33.93 -9.75
C LEU A 379 41.39 33.81 -8.46
N ASN A 380 42.70 33.56 -8.56
CA ASN A 380 43.58 33.47 -7.37
C ASN A 380 43.54 34.74 -6.58
N TYR A 381 43.67 35.91 -7.21
CA TYR A 381 43.54 37.20 -6.56
C TYR A 381 42.20 37.35 -5.83
N ARG A 382 41.09 36.98 -6.46
CA ARG A 382 39.77 37.07 -5.83
C ARG A 382 39.65 36.12 -4.63
N LEU A 383 40.17 34.90 -4.72
CA LEU A 383 40.16 33.94 -3.60
C LEU A 383 41.02 34.44 -2.43
N GLU A 384 42.23 34.96 -2.68
CA GLU A 384 43.08 35.59 -1.64
C GLU A 384 42.42 36.81 -1.01
N ARG A 385 41.69 37.58 -1.78
CA ARG A 385 40.91 38.73 -1.29
C ARG A 385 39.78 38.27 -0.37
N ILE A 386 39.05 37.18 -0.74
CA ILE A 386 38.02 36.55 0.06
C ILE A 386 38.63 36.06 1.39
N GLU A 387 39.75 35.33 1.35
CA GLU A 387 40.46 34.87 2.55
C GLU A 387 40.83 36.02 3.47
N THR A 388 41.30 37.11 2.93
CA THR A 388 41.66 38.32 3.69
C THR A 388 40.45 38.95 4.38
N LEU A 389 39.33 39.08 3.65
CA LEU A 389 38.10 39.67 4.18
C LEU A 389 37.46 38.80 5.27
N LEU A 390 37.54 37.51 5.11
CA LEU A 390 36.97 36.53 6.07
C LEU A 390 37.91 36.28 7.26
N GLY A 391 39.22 36.53 7.11
CA GLY A 391 40.24 36.16 8.09
C GLY A 391 40.42 34.65 8.20
N ALA A 392 40.24 33.91 7.08
CA ALA A 392 40.18 32.46 7.07
C ALA A 392 40.77 31.90 5.79
N LYS A 393 41.24 30.65 5.82
CA LYS A 393 41.70 29.91 4.65
C LYS A 393 40.58 29.10 4.02
N LEU A 394 40.42 29.19 2.69
CA LEU A 394 39.37 28.47 1.94
C LEU A 394 39.65 26.99 1.76
N ASP A 395 40.84 26.51 2.14
CA ASP A 395 41.21 25.09 2.17
C ASP A 395 41.05 24.44 3.54
N GLU A 396 40.71 25.23 4.56
CA GLU A 396 40.49 24.73 5.92
C GLU A 396 39.08 24.10 6.04
N PRO A 397 38.97 22.77 6.38
CA PRO A 397 37.69 22.09 6.38
C PRO A 397 36.59 22.71 7.25
N ALA A 398 36.96 23.25 8.40
CA ALA A 398 36.03 23.93 9.31
C ALA A 398 35.41 25.20 8.70
N TRP A 399 36.17 25.95 7.89
CA TRP A 399 35.69 27.13 7.19
C TRP A 399 34.90 26.78 5.94
N ILE A 400 35.31 25.74 5.21
CA ILE A 400 34.56 25.22 4.05
C ILE A 400 33.13 24.87 4.48
N ALA A 401 32.96 24.09 5.56
CA ALA A 401 31.66 23.70 6.08
C ALA A 401 30.77 24.92 6.43
N LYS A 402 31.34 25.91 7.17
CA LYS A 402 30.60 27.10 7.56
C LYS A 402 30.19 27.96 6.36
N LEU A 403 31.09 28.20 5.43
CA LEU A 403 30.84 29.04 4.26
C LEU A 403 29.89 28.38 3.30
N HIS A 404 30.02 27.08 3.06
CA HIS A 404 29.10 26.34 2.22
C HIS A 404 27.67 26.38 2.77
N THR A 405 27.49 26.14 4.08
CA THR A 405 26.20 26.26 4.75
C THR A 405 25.66 27.70 4.70
N ALA A 406 26.47 28.71 4.95
CA ALA A 406 26.06 30.10 4.88
C ALA A 406 25.56 30.51 3.47
N LEU A 407 26.27 30.10 2.42
CA LEU A 407 25.88 30.38 1.02
C LEU A 407 24.59 29.68 0.64
N LYS A 408 24.42 28.41 1.01
CA LYS A 408 23.18 27.65 0.77
C LYS A 408 21.96 28.30 1.45
N LEU A 409 22.09 28.66 2.72
CA LEU A 409 21.01 29.30 3.48
C LEU A 409 20.58 30.62 2.85
N ARG A 410 21.54 31.39 2.35
CA ARG A 410 21.27 32.65 1.67
C ARG A 410 20.55 32.48 0.34
N GLN A 411 20.94 31.53 -0.51
CA GLN A 411 20.25 31.25 -1.77
C GLN A 411 18.76 31.05 -1.54
N VAL A 412 18.38 30.35 -0.49
CA VAL A 412 16.97 30.10 -0.14
C VAL A 412 16.29 31.37 0.40
N SER A 413 16.97 32.20 1.18
CA SER A 413 16.42 33.45 1.76
C SER A 413 16.11 34.49 0.68
N VAL A 414 16.94 34.58 -0.36
CA VAL A 414 16.71 35.49 -1.49
C VAL A 414 15.44 35.06 -2.26
N PHE A 415 15.24 33.77 -2.47
CA PHE A 415 14.01 33.26 -3.12
C PHE A 415 12.74 33.49 -2.28
N ASP A 416 12.83 33.42 -0.95
CA ASP A 416 11.69 33.71 -0.06
C ASP A 416 11.38 35.22 -0.01
N GLY A 417 12.38 36.09 -0.14
CA GLY A 417 12.22 37.53 -0.22
C GLY A 417 11.56 38.04 -1.51
N GLU A 418 11.96 37.49 -2.66
CA GLU A 418 11.38 37.80 -3.97
C GLU A 418 9.89 37.39 -4.05
N ARG A 419 9.55 36.26 -3.47
CA ARG A 419 8.17 35.75 -3.46
C ARG A 419 7.21 36.57 -2.59
N ASN A 420 7.70 37.10 -1.48
CA ASN A 420 6.92 38.00 -0.63
C ASN A 420 6.74 39.40 -1.28
N ALA A 421 7.68 39.82 -2.11
CA ALA A 421 7.58 41.05 -2.89
C ALA A 421 6.54 40.90 -4.05
N ASP A 422 6.54 39.77 -4.74
CA ASP A 422 5.57 39.49 -5.82
C ASP A 422 4.13 39.30 -5.28
N ALA A 423 3.99 38.71 -4.08
CA ALA A 423 2.68 38.56 -3.42
C ALA A 423 2.12 39.89 -2.89
N ALA A 424 2.98 40.84 -2.53
CA ALA A 424 2.59 42.18 -2.06
C ALA A 424 2.30 43.16 -3.20
N GLY A 425 2.75 42.86 -4.44
CA GLY A 425 2.54 43.68 -5.63
C GLY A 425 1.25 43.38 -6.42
N THR A 426 0.44 42.40 -6.00
CA THR A 426 -0.79 41.97 -6.69
C THR A 426 -2.06 42.25 -5.88
N THR A 427 -2.06 43.28 -5.03
CA THR A 427 -3.26 43.80 -4.35
C THR A 427 -3.67 45.13 -4.94
#